data_26d7f92d1e6f790030f0cc82cc2ce81b
#
_entry.id   26d7f92d1e6f790030f0cc82cc2ce81b
#
_cell.length_a   1.000
_cell.length_b   1.000
_cell.length_c   1.000
_cell.angle_alpha   90.00
_cell.angle_beta   90.00
_cell.angle_gamma   90.00
#
_symmetry.space_group_name_H-M   'P 1'
#
loop_
_entity.id
_entity.type
_entity.pdbx_description
1 polymer ?
#
loop_
_entity_poly.entity_id
_entity_poly.type
_entity_poly.pdbx_seq_one_letter_code
_entity_poly.pdbx_strand_id
1 'polypeptide(L)'
;MTLAARPKVPEADKWQLSPQLLQPSYLGMIAGGSVFRILEEKDMTMRGLVHKYFDTIHNYMPIMSKVKLNKQIQEVEGLNSKSAFMVLILAILLLTEHPPADFDGALGSSELYQVCKYHFSLFLSLKEPSIELIQAGLCITLYEYVHGIPERAYVTIGTCARMVSVLRLHSNANSAPQSALTEDYFDENAHVISAMHLLNR
;
A
#
# COMPACT_ATOMS: atom_id res chain seq x y z
N MET A 1 58.52 -2.59 -11.63
CA MET A 1 57.30 -2.27 -10.91
C MET A 1 56.27 -1.82 -11.92
N THR A 2 55.36 -2.71 -12.29
CA THR A 2 54.33 -2.48 -13.31
C THR A 2 53.11 -1.92 -12.60
N LEU A 3 52.74 -0.67 -12.87
CA LEU A 3 51.52 -0.05 -12.35
C LEU A 3 50.31 -0.77 -12.94
N ALA A 4 49.54 -1.42 -12.09
CA ALA A 4 48.27 -2.04 -12.47
C ALA A 4 47.32 -0.95 -12.98
N ALA A 5 46.78 -1.15 -14.19
CA ALA A 5 45.81 -0.26 -14.80
C ALA A 5 44.56 -0.19 -13.90
N ARG A 6 44.11 1.04 -13.56
CA ARG A 6 42.83 1.27 -12.88
C ARG A 6 41.69 0.66 -13.71
N PRO A 7 40.73 -0.06 -13.10
CA PRO A 7 39.57 -0.52 -13.80
C PRO A 7 38.80 0.71 -14.33
N LYS A 8 38.46 0.68 -15.62
CA LYS A 8 37.58 1.70 -16.25
C LYS A 8 36.24 1.67 -15.55
N VAL A 9 35.88 2.77 -14.90
CA VAL A 9 34.51 3.00 -14.41
C VAL A 9 33.58 2.95 -15.63
N PRO A 10 32.50 2.17 -15.62
CA PRO A 10 31.53 2.16 -16.71
C PRO A 10 30.97 3.58 -16.89
N GLU A 11 30.87 4.02 -18.12
CA GLU A 11 30.28 5.33 -18.46
C GLU A 11 28.91 5.45 -17.81
N ALA A 12 28.68 6.56 -17.10
CA ALA A 12 27.47 6.86 -16.34
C ALA A 12 26.18 6.86 -17.20
N ASP A 13 26.31 6.91 -18.52
CA ASP A 13 25.19 6.95 -19.45
C ASP A 13 24.40 5.63 -19.59
N LYS A 14 24.92 4.52 -19.08
CA LYS A 14 24.24 3.21 -19.17
C LYS A 14 23.11 3.01 -18.15
N TRP A 15 22.96 3.91 -17.18
CA TRP A 15 21.97 3.82 -16.12
C TRP A 15 20.86 4.86 -16.22
N GLN A 16 20.74 5.52 -17.35
CA GLN A 16 19.61 6.41 -17.59
C GLN A 16 18.34 5.58 -17.71
N LEU A 17 17.61 5.44 -16.60
CA LEU A 17 16.24 4.98 -16.62
C LEU A 17 15.46 5.86 -17.61
N SER A 18 14.78 5.23 -18.58
CA SER A 18 13.94 5.97 -19.53
C SER A 18 13.02 6.90 -18.74
N PRO A 19 12.93 8.19 -19.06
CA PRO A 19 12.06 9.15 -18.38
C PRO A 19 10.60 8.69 -18.30
N GLN A 20 10.18 7.80 -19.20
CA GLN A 20 8.85 7.19 -19.22
C GLN A 20 8.61 6.29 -17.99
N LEU A 21 9.64 5.61 -17.46
CA LEU A 21 9.54 4.75 -16.27
C LEU A 21 9.28 5.52 -14.99
N LEU A 22 9.58 6.82 -14.97
CA LEU A 22 9.38 7.71 -13.83
C LEU A 22 8.02 8.44 -13.89
N GLN A 23 7.25 8.26 -14.97
CA GLN A 23 5.94 8.92 -15.07
C GLN A 23 4.93 8.30 -14.11
N PRO A 24 4.11 9.13 -13.45
CA PRO A 24 3.06 8.69 -12.53
C PRO A 24 2.08 7.67 -13.12
N SER A 25 1.73 7.84 -14.39
CA SER A 25 0.85 6.96 -15.15
C SER A 25 1.44 5.56 -15.34
N TYR A 26 2.74 5.45 -15.54
CA TYR A 26 3.43 4.18 -15.76
C TYR A 26 3.42 3.31 -14.49
N LEU A 27 3.68 3.91 -13.32
CA LEU A 27 3.62 3.20 -12.04
C LEU A 27 2.22 2.66 -11.75
N GLY A 28 1.19 3.45 -12.04
CA GLY A 28 -0.20 3.01 -11.92
C GLY A 28 -0.54 1.85 -12.85
N MET A 29 -0.01 1.87 -14.07
CA MET A 29 -0.20 0.79 -15.05
C MET A 29 0.46 -0.51 -14.60
N ILE A 30 1.69 -0.46 -14.07
CA ILE A 30 2.40 -1.66 -13.56
C ILE A 30 1.66 -2.24 -12.35
N ALA A 31 1.32 -1.42 -11.36
CA ALA A 31 0.60 -1.86 -10.18
C ALA A 31 -0.80 -2.39 -10.55
N GLY A 32 -1.51 -1.70 -11.44
CA GLY A 32 -2.80 -2.15 -11.97
C GLY A 32 -2.69 -3.48 -12.70
N GLY A 33 -1.69 -3.67 -13.56
CA GLY A 33 -1.44 -4.93 -14.24
C GLY A 33 -1.23 -6.10 -13.26
N SER A 34 -0.48 -5.87 -12.18
CA SER A 34 -0.32 -6.88 -11.13
C SER A 34 -1.64 -7.19 -10.42
N VAL A 35 -2.44 -6.17 -10.07
CA VAL A 35 -3.75 -6.34 -9.44
C VAL A 35 -4.68 -7.17 -10.31
N PHE A 36 -4.87 -6.76 -11.56
CA PHE A 36 -5.83 -7.43 -12.45
C PHE A 36 -5.42 -8.87 -12.73
N ARG A 37 -4.13 -9.14 -12.97
CA ARG A 37 -3.64 -10.50 -13.17
C ARG A 37 -3.95 -11.39 -11.96
N ILE A 38 -3.65 -10.93 -10.74
CA ILE A 38 -3.86 -11.73 -9.54
C ILE A 38 -5.36 -11.94 -9.27
N LEU A 39 -6.20 -10.92 -9.50
CA LEU A 39 -7.65 -11.05 -9.36
C LEU A 39 -8.23 -12.07 -10.36
N GLU A 40 -7.74 -12.05 -11.61
CA GLU A 40 -8.13 -13.01 -12.65
C GLU A 40 -7.70 -14.44 -12.28
N GLU A 41 -6.46 -14.64 -11.84
CA GLU A 41 -5.96 -15.94 -11.36
C GLU A 41 -6.78 -16.52 -10.19
N LYS A 42 -7.40 -15.65 -9.38
CA LYS A 42 -8.22 -16.03 -8.21
C LYS A 42 -9.73 -16.05 -8.50
N ASP A 43 -10.14 -15.83 -9.73
CA ASP A 43 -11.55 -15.68 -10.12
C ASP A 43 -12.31 -14.69 -9.20
N MET A 44 -11.67 -13.57 -8.88
CA MET A 44 -12.17 -12.55 -7.96
C MET A 44 -12.29 -11.20 -8.62
N THR A 45 -13.39 -10.49 -8.34
CA THR A 45 -13.56 -9.10 -8.77
C THR A 45 -13.03 -8.13 -7.70
N MET A 46 -12.66 -6.92 -8.12
CA MET A 46 -12.24 -5.87 -7.18
C MET A 46 -13.34 -5.53 -6.16
N ARG A 47 -14.60 -5.55 -6.58
CA ARG A 47 -15.77 -5.34 -5.68
C ARG A 47 -15.93 -6.49 -4.70
N GLY A 48 -15.75 -7.73 -5.13
CA GLY A 48 -15.77 -8.92 -4.27
C GLY A 48 -14.68 -8.87 -3.21
N LEU A 49 -13.46 -8.46 -3.61
CA LEU A 49 -12.34 -8.26 -2.69
C LEU A 49 -12.67 -7.23 -1.61
N VAL A 50 -13.21 -6.08 -2.01
CA VAL A 50 -13.59 -5.01 -1.09
C VAL A 50 -14.70 -5.45 -0.14
N HIS A 51 -15.70 -6.19 -0.64
CA HIS A 51 -16.74 -6.77 0.21
C HIS A 51 -16.13 -7.69 1.28
N LYS A 52 -15.24 -8.59 0.87
CA LYS A 52 -14.53 -9.50 1.78
C LYS A 52 -13.75 -8.73 2.86
N TYR A 53 -13.06 -7.64 2.50
CA TYR A 53 -12.37 -6.79 3.46
C TYR A 53 -13.33 -6.22 4.52
N PHE A 54 -14.48 -5.65 4.10
CA PHE A 54 -15.45 -5.08 5.02
C PHE A 54 -16.12 -6.10 5.93
N ASP A 55 -16.29 -7.32 5.45
CA ASP A 55 -16.90 -8.40 6.24
C ASP A 55 -15.92 -9.02 7.26
N THR A 56 -14.61 -8.87 7.04
CA THR A 56 -13.58 -9.52 7.86
C THR A 56 -12.68 -8.52 8.59
N ILE A 57 -11.76 -7.90 7.86
CA ILE A 57 -10.66 -7.09 8.42
C ILE A 57 -11.15 -5.76 8.99
N HIS A 58 -12.12 -5.13 8.34
CA HIS A 58 -12.61 -3.80 8.73
C HIS A 58 -13.12 -3.75 10.17
N ASN A 59 -13.65 -4.83 10.70
CA ASN A 59 -14.12 -4.92 12.09
C ASN A 59 -12.99 -4.73 13.12
N TYR A 60 -11.76 -5.07 12.74
CA TYR A 60 -10.58 -4.97 13.61
C TYR A 60 -9.74 -3.72 13.28
N MET A 61 -9.74 -3.32 12.02
CA MET A 61 -8.94 -2.20 11.52
C MET A 61 -9.75 -1.33 10.54
N PRO A 62 -10.65 -0.45 11.05
CA PRO A 62 -11.54 0.38 10.25
C PRO A 62 -10.82 1.62 9.68
N ILE A 63 -9.85 1.43 8.80
CA ILE A 63 -9.03 2.52 8.23
C ILE A 63 -9.53 3.02 6.87
N MET A 64 -10.61 2.45 6.35
CA MET A 64 -11.12 2.77 5.01
C MET A 64 -12.61 3.09 5.02
N SER A 65 -13.00 4.12 4.27
CA SER A 65 -14.41 4.43 4.03
C SER A 65 -14.95 3.57 2.90
N LYS A 66 -16.06 2.85 3.16
CA LYS A 66 -16.74 2.02 2.15
C LYS A 66 -17.20 2.82 0.95
N VAL A 67 -17.73 4.02 1.21
CA VAL A 67 -18.23 4.94 0.16
C VAL A 67 -17.09 5.39 -0.74
N LYS A 68 -15.98 5.85 -0.13
CA LYS A 68 -14.80 6.33 -0.88
C LYS A 68 -14.17 5.20 -1.70
N LEU A 69 -14.03 4.01 -1.10
CA LEU A 69 -13.42 2.87 -1.77
C LEU A 69 -14.24 2.42 -3.00
N ASN A 70 -15.57 2.33 -2.86
CA ASN A 70 -16.45 2.00 -3.98
C ASN A 70 -16.41 3.05 -5.10
N LYS A 71 -16.31 4.35 -4.75
CA LYS A 71 -16.14 5.42 -5.74
C LYS A 71 -14.81 5.28 -6.49
N GLN A 72 -13.72 4.99 -5.79
CA GLN A 72 -12.41 4.78 -6.41
C GLN A 72 -12.40 3.56 -7.35
N ILE A 73 -13.11 2.48 -7.01
CA ILE A 73 -13.28 1.33 -7.92
C ILE A 73 -13.97 1.74 -9.22
N GLN A 74 -15.07 2.52 -9.12
CA GLN A 74 -15.78 3.01 -10.31
C GLN A 74 -14.89 3.90 -11.19
N GLU A 75 -14.06 4.75 -10.57
CA GLU A 75 -13.10 5.59 -11.29
C GLU A 75 -12.05 4.75 -12.04
N VAL A 76 -11.59 3.64 -11.46
CA VAL A 76 -10.63 2.70 -12.08
C VAL A 76 -11.27 1.94 -13.23
N GLU A 77 -12.50 1.46 -13.06
CA GLU A 77 -13.28 0.81 -14.14
C GLU A 77 -13.49 1.77 -15.33
N GLY A 78 -13.52 3.10 -15.07
CA GLY A 78 -13.56 4.17 -16.08
C GLY A 78 -12.21 4.61 -16.65
N LEU A 79 -11.12 3.84 -16.49
CA LEU A 79 -9.75 4.12 -16.98
C LEU A 79 -8.99 5.27 -16.28
N ASN A 80 -9.51 5.84 -15.21
CA ASN A 80 -8.82 6.84 -14.39
C ASN A 80 -8.10 6.21 -13.19
N SER A 81 -7.06 5.43 -13.44
CA SER A 81 -6.33 4.72 -12.40
C SER A 81 -5.52 5.67 -11.52
N LYS A 82 -5.93 5.85 -10.27
CA LYS A 82 -5.08 6.46 -9.22
C LYS A 82 -4.05 5.43 -8.80
N SER A 83 -2.80 5.71 -9.10
CA SER A 83 -1.72 4.74 -8.95
C SER A 83 -1.51 4.20 -7.53
N ALA A 84 -1.63 5.04 -6.48
CA ALA A 84 -1.51 4.62 -5.08
C ALA A 84 -2.67 3.71 -4.64
N PHE A 85 -3.86 3.88 -5.22
CA PHE A 85 -5.02 3.03 -4.97
C PHE A 85 -4.77 1.57 -5.37
N MET A 86 -4.02 1.32 -6.45
CA MET A 86 -3.66 -0.05 -6.85
C MET A 86 -2.77 -0.75 -5.81
N VAL A 87 -1.87 0.00 -5.17
CA VAL A 87 -1.06 -0.55 -4.06
C VAL A 87 -1.94 -0.88 -2.85
N LEU A 88 -2.95 -0.05 -2.57
CA LEU A 88 -3.93 -0.33 -1.53
C LEU A 88 -4.73 -1.61 -1.82
N ILE A 89 -5.19 -1.80 -3.06
CA ILE A 89 -5.89 -3.02 -3.47
C ILE A 89 -5.00 -4.27 -3.30
N LEU A 90 -3.71 -4.20 -3.66
CA LEU A 90 -2.76 -5.29 -3.42
C LEU A 90 -2.62 -5.60 -1.92
N ALA A 91 -2.58 -4.57 -1.07
CA ALA A 91 -2.47 -4.75 0.37
C ALA A 91 -3.75 -5.33 1.00
N ILE A 92 -4.94 -4.96 0.49
CA ILE A 92 -6.21 -5.57 0.88
C ILE A 92 -6.23 -7.04 0.46
N LEU A 93 -5.80 -7.35 -0.76
CA LEU A 93 -5.71 -8.71 -1.27
C LEU A 93 -4.80 -9.56 -0.35
N LEU A 94 -3.63 -9.03 0.00
CA LEU A 94 -2.68 -9.68 0.90
C LEU A 94 -3.31 -10.05 2.26
N LEU A 95 -4.10 -9.15 2.85
CA LEU A 95 -4.76 -9.39 4.14
C LEU A 95 -5.94 -10.36 4.07
N THR A 96 -6.62 -10.40 2.92
CA THR A 96 -7.82 -11.24 2.76
C THR A 96 -7.48 -12.63 2.22
N GLU A 97 -6.24 -12.86 1.81
CA GLU A 97 -5.79 -14.17 1.36
C GLU A 97 -5.53 -15.08 2.57
N HIS A 98 -6.02 -16.30 2.47
CA HIS A 98 -5.66 -17.34 3.44
C HIS A 98 -4.29 -17.90 3.03
N PRO A 99 -3.37 -18.08 3.97
CA PRO A 99 -2.12 -18.76 3.66
C PRO A 99 -2.45 -20.17 3.14
N PRO A 100 -1.70 -20.68 2.15
CA PRO A 100 -1.87 -22.05 1.69
C PRO A 100 -1.69 -23.03 2.85
N ALA A 101 -2.39 -24.17 2.79
CA ALA A 101 -2.37 -25.20 3.85
C ALA A 101 -0.96 -25.73 4.15
N ASP A 102 -0.05 -25.66 3.17
CA ASP A 102 1.34 -26.12 3.26
C ASP A 102 2.31 -24.96 3.61
N PHE A 103 1.80 -23.86 4.17
CA PHE A 103 2.63 -22.72 4.54
C PHE A 103 3.56 -23.11 5.69
N ASP A 104 4.84 -23.27 5.38
CA ASP A 104 5.92 -23.65 6.32
C ASP A 104 6.37 -22.52 7.26
N GLY A 105 5.64 -21.42 7.28
CA GLY A 105 5.99 -20.23 8.06
C GLY A 105 7.08 -19.36 7.46
N ALA A 106 7.68 -19.75 6.33
CA ALA A 106 8.68 -18.95 5.64
C ALA A 106 8.01 -17.85 4.81
N LEU A 107 7.77 -16.71 5.41
CA LEU A 107 7.12 -15.53 4.80
C LEU A 107 7.83 -14.98 3.57
N GLY A 108 9.09 -15.30 3.37
CA GLY A 108 9.83 -14.99 2.15
C GLY A 108 9.30 -15.69 0.91
N SER A 109 8.46 -16.73 1.07
CA SER A 109 7.91 -17.53 -0.04
C SER A 109 6.58 -17.01 -0.58
N SER A 110 5.85 -16.13 0.11
CA SER A 110 4.60 -15.56 -0.41
C SER A 110 4.89 -14.59 -1.56
N GLU A 111 4.61 -15.03 -2.79
CA GLU A 111 4.76 -14.20 -4.00
C GLU A 111 3.93 -12.91 -3.90
N LEU A 112 2.69 -13.00 -3.41
CA LEU A 112 1.82 -11.85 -3.23
C LEU A 112 2.42 -10.82 -2.26
N TYR A 113 3.02 -11.28 -1.15
CA TYR A 113 3.68 -10.38 -0.22
C TYR A 113 4.88 -9.66 -0.87
N GLN A 114 5.70 -10.39 -1.64
CA GLN A 114 6.83 -9.81 -2.35
C GLN A 114 6.36 -8.76 -3.39
N VAL A 115 5.34 -9.07 -4.18
CA VAL A 115 4.74 -8.15 -5.15
C VAL A 115 4.19 -6.90 -4.44
N CYS A 116 3.47 -7.09 -3.33
CA CYS A 116 2.92 -5.98 -2.55
C CYS A 116 4.02 -5.06 -1.99
N LYS A 117 5.06 -5.64 -1.38
CA LYS A 117 6.22 -4.88 -0.85
C LYS A 117 7.01 -4.18 -1.95
N TYR A 118 7.19 -4.82 -3.09
CA TYR A 118 7.85 -4.21 -4.24
C TYR A 118 7.12 -2.94 -4.70
N HIS A 119 5.81 -3.03 -4.95
CA HIS A 119 5.02 -1.87 -5.37
C HIS A 119 4.99 -0.79 -4.29
N PHE A 120 4.78 -1.16 -3.02
CA PHE A 120 4.81 -0.20 -1.92
C PHE A 120 6.13 0.55 -1.85
N SER A 121 7.28 -0.13 -1.91
CA SER A 121 8.60 0.48 -1.88
C SER A 121 8.87 1.37 -3.10
N LEU A 122 8.43 0.94 -4.28
CA LEU A 122 8.56 1.70 -5.51
C LEU A 122 7.77 3.03 -5.43
N PHE A 123 6.55 2.97 -4.89
CA PHE A 123 5.72 4.16 -4.72
C PHE A 123 6.29 5.11 -3.66
N LEU A 124 6.82 4.59 -2.56
CA LEU A 124 7.51 5.41 -1.55
C LEU A 124 8.70 6.18 -2.13
N SER A 125 9.41 5.60 -3.10
CA SER A 125 10.61 6.19 -3.69
C SER A 125 10.29 7.22 -4.78
N LEU A 126 9.16 7.08 -5.47
CA LEU A 126 8.86 7.83 -6.70
C LEU A 126 7.63 8.73 -6.60
N LYS A 127 6.89 8.66 -5.50
CA LYS A 127 5.63 9.41 -5.32
C LYS A 127 5.58 10.15 -4.01
N GLU A 128 4.77 11.20 -4.00
CA GLU A 128 4.42 11.89 -2.77
C GLU A 128 3.55 11.00 -1.87
N PRO A 129 3.65 11.13 -0.53
CA PRO A 129 2.77 10.45 0.39
C PRO A 129 1.29 10.70 0.08
N SER A 130 0.48 9.68 0.24
CA SER A 130 -0.99 9.78 0.13
C SER A 130 -1.65 8.93 1.21
N ILE A 131 -2.93 9.20 1.47
CA ILE A 131 -3.69 8.44 2.45
C ILE A 131 -3.80 6.96 2.05
N GLU A 132 -3.99 6.69 0.78
CA GLU A 132 -4.07 5.33 0.23
C GLU A 132 -2.76 4.56 0.44
N LEU A 133 -1.62 5.24 0.31
CA LEU A 133 -0.31 4.62 0.52
C LEU A 133 -0.06 4.33 2.01
N ILE A 134 -0.53 5.21 2.91
CA ILE A 134 -0.48 4.96 4.35
C ILE A 134 -1.39 3.77 4.72
N GLN A 135 -2.62 3.73 4.20
CA GLN A 135 -3.55 2.62 4.41
C GLN A 135 -2.96 1.30 3.92
N ALA A 136 -2.31 1.29 2.75
CA ALA A 136 -1.60 0.13 2.24
C ALA A 136 -0.46 -0.31 3.19
N GLY A 137 0.33 0.63 3.68
CA GLY A 137 1.40 0.36 4.64
C GLY A 137 0.88 -0.22 5.96
N LEU A 138 -0.25 0.27 6.47
CA LEU A 138 -0.89 -0.29 7.68
C LEU A 138 -1.39 -1.71 7.45
N CYS A 139 -1.96 -2.00 6.29
CA CYS A 139 -2.36 -3.36 5.90
C CYS A 139 -1.14 -4.30 5.85
N ILE A 140 -0.04 -3.86 5.23
CA ILE A 140 1.20 -4.63 5.17
C ILE A 140 1.78 -4.84 6.58
N THR A 141 1.77 -3.82 7.43
CA THR A 141 2.24 -3.92 8.82
C THR A 141 1.44 -4.97 9.60
N LEU A 142 0.11 -4.96 9.47
CA LEU A 142 -0.74 -5.96 10.11
C LEU A 142 -0.42 -7.36 9.61
N TYR A 143 -0.24 -7.54 8.30
CA TYR A 143 0.17 -8.82 7.71
C TYR A 143 1.50 -9.29 8.29
N GLU A 144 2.52 -8.43 8.31
CA GLU A 144 3.86 -8.74 8.82
C GLU A 144 3.81 -9.12 10.31
N TYR A 145 2.99 -8.40 11.10
CA TYR A 145 2.84 -8.67 12.53
C TYR A 145 2.16 -10.02 12.79
N VAL A 146 1.04 -10.29 12.14
CA VAL A 146 0.27 -11.54 12.31
C VAL A 146 1.09 -12.77 11.87
N HIS A 147 1.97 -12.61 10.90
CA HIS A 147 2.82 -13.70 10.41
C HIS A 147 4.18 -13.80 11.12
N GLY A 148 4.38 -13.08 12.22
CA GLY A 148 5.56 -13.23 13.07
C GLY A 148 6.85 -12.63 12.50
N ILE A 149 6.74 -11.52 11.74
CA ILE A 149 7.92 -10.73 11.29
C ILE A 149 7.90 -9.32 11.89
N PRO A 150 8.03 -9.20 13.21
CA PRO A 150 7.89 -7.92 13.91
C PRO A 150 8.93 -6.88 13.45
N GLU A 151 10.14 -7.29 13.06
CA GLU A 151 11.17 -6.37 12.60
C GLU A 151 10.77 -5.64 11.31
N ARG A 152 10.14 -6.35 10.37
CA ARG A 152 9.63 -5.74 9.14
C ARG A 152 8.41 -4.87 9.43
N ALA A 153 7.50 -5.33 10.28
CA ALA A 153 6.35 -4.56 10.71
C ALA A 153 6.79 -3.23 11.36
N TYR A 154 7.82 -3.26 12.20
CA TYR A 154 8.39 -2.05 12.80
C TYR A 154 8.92 -1.05 11.77
N VAL A 155 9.63 -1.53 10.75
CA VAL A 155 10.12 -0.67 9.66
C VAL A 155 8.96 -0.09 8.85
N THR A 156 7.95 -0.91 8.53
CA THR A 156 6.81 -0.50 7.72
C THR A 156 5.96 0.53 8.46
N ILE A 157 5.64 0.31 9.76
CA ILE A 157 4.86 1.26 10.55
C ILE A 157 5.61 2.58 10.77
N GLY A 158 6.93 2.52 11.00
CA GLY A 158 7.76 3.72 11.10
C GLY A 158 7.76 4.56 9.81
N THR A 159 7.62 3.92 8.66
CA THR A 159 7.45 4.60 7.37
C THR A 159 6.07 5.26 7.27
N CYS A 160 5.01 4.58 7.69
CA CYS A 160 3.67 5.14 7.76
C CYS A 160 3.62 6.37 8.69
N ALA A 161 4.26 6.30 9.85
CA ALA A 161 4.32 7.42 10.79
C ALA A 161 4.99 8.66 10.18
N ARG A 162 6.07 8.48 9.42
CA ARG A 162 6.71 9.58 8.68
C ARG A 162 5.79 10.17 7.62
N MET A 163 5.06 9.35 6.86
CA MET A 163 4.08 9.83 5.88
C MET A 163 2.95 10.63 6.52
N VAL A 164 2.40 10.15 7.65
CA VAL A 164 1.38 10.87 8.43
C VAL A 164 1.88 12.25 8.85
N SER A 165 3.15 12.35 9.30
CA SER A 165 3.76 13.61 9.69
C SER A 165 3.92 14.56 8.50
N VAL A 166 4.35 14.06 7.33
CA VAL A 166 4.47 14.85 6.09
C VAL A 166 3.12 15.40 5.64
N LEU A 167 2.07 14.57 5.68
CA LEU A 167 0.71 14.98 5.31
C LEU A 167 0.03 15.84 6.39
N ARG A 168 0.66 16.06 7.54
CA ARG A 168 0.12 16.83 8.68
C ARG A 168 -1.27 16.36 9.12
N LEU A 169 -1.55 15.06 9.05
CA LEU A 169 -2.85 14.51 9.39
C LEU A 169 -3.24 14.79 10.86
N HIS A 170 -2.26 14.83 11.78
CA HIS A 170 -2.50 15.16 13.18
C HIS A 170 -3.07 16.58 13.39
N SER A 171 -2.67 17.54 12.55
CA SER A 171 -3.14 18.93 12.66
C SER A 171 -4.57 19.09 12.18
N ASN A 172 -4.95 18.32 11.17
CA ASN A 172 -6.28 18.40 10.55
C ASN A 172 -7.35 17.69 11.39
N ALA A 173 -6.99 16.68 12.18
CA ALA A 173 -7.93 15.99 13.07
C ALA A 173 -8.53 16.91 14.16
N ASN A 174 -7.80 17.97 14.56
CA ASN A 174 -8.24 18.93 15.58
C ASN A 174 -9.03 20.13 15.01
N SER A 175 -9.10 20.27 13.70
CA SER A 175 -9.69 21.43 13.02
C SER A 175 -11.01 21.13 12.27
N ALA A 176 -11.60 19.94 12.46
CA ALA A 176 -12.86 19.61 11.86
C ALA A 176 -13.98 20.54 12.42
N PRO A 177 -14.72 21.26 11.57
CA PRO A 177 -15.80 22.10 12.05
C PRO A 177 -16.89 21.23 12.67
N GLN A 178 -17.32 21.60 13.89
CA GLN A 178 -18.38 20.93 14.66
C GLN A 178 -19.76 20.91 13.99
N SER A 179 -19.90 21.45 12.78
CA SER A 179 -21.17 21.58 12.07
C SER A 179 -21.53 20.45 11.09
N ALA A 180 -20.67 19.43 10.95
CA ALA A 180 -20.94 18.30 10.06
C ALA A 180 -21.36 17.03 10.84
N LEU A 181 -22.40 17.15 11.66
CA LEU A 181 -23.11 16.00 12.27
C LEU A 181 -24.08 15.41 11.22
N THR A 182 -23.56 14.87 10.13
CA THR A 182 -24.26 13.87 9.34
C THR A 182 -23.66 12.52 9.71
N GLU A 183 -24.50 11.56 10.06
CA GLU A 183 -24.16 10.21 10.56
C GLU A 183 -23.26 9.37 9.65
N ASP A 184 -22.86 9.88 8.49
CA ASP A 184 -22.02 9.22 7.47
C ASP A 184 -20.60 9.80 7.33
N TYR A 185 -20.17 10.71 8.23
CA TYR A 185 -18.81 11.24 8.13
C TYR A 185 -17.79 10.28 8.77
N PHE A 186 -17.30 9.35 7.97
CA PHE A 186 -16.16 8.50 8.35
C PHE A 186 -14.87 9.31 8.22
N ASP A 187 -14.27 9.71 9.35
CA ASP A 187 -12.98 10.37 9.36
C ASP A 187 -11.84 9.35 9.19
N GLU A 188 -11.49 9.07 7.94
CA GLU A 188 -10.38 8.17 7.62
C GLU A 188 -9.07 8.58 8.28
N ASN A 189 -8.82 9.89 8.43
CA ASN A 189 -7.59 10.39 9.02
C ASN A 189 -7.48 10.01 10.49
N ALA A 190 -8.55 10.19 11.26
CA ALA A 190 -8.58 9.80 12.67
C ALA A 190 -8.42 8.29 12.85
N HIS A 191 -9.05 7.48 12.00
CA HIS A 191 -8.94 6.03 12.04
C HIS A 191 -7.54 5.52 11.66
N VAL A 192 -6.91 6.12 10.64
CA VAL A 192 -5.53 5.82 10.25
C VAL A 192 -4.56 6.15 11.37
N ILE A 193 -4.70 7.30 12.02
CA ILE A 193 -3.88 7.70 13.16
C ILE A 193 -4.06 6.72 14.34
N SER A 194 -5.30 6.35 14.65
CA SER A 194 -5.62 5.40 15.72
C SER A 194 -5.03 4.01 15.45
N ALA A 195 -5.18 3.49 14.24
CA ALA A 195 -4.60 2.22 13.83
C ALA A 195 -3.07 2.23 13.89
N MET A 196 -2.44 3.34 13.47
CA MET A 196 -0.99 3.51 13.57
C MET A 196 -0.52 3.43 15.03
N HIS A 197 -1.22 4.09 15.97
CA HIS A 197 -0.89 4.03 17.38
C HIS A 197 -1.07 2.63 17.98
N LEU A 198 -2.07 1.88 17.54
CA LEU A 198 -2.28 0.50 17.98
C LEU A 198 -1.16 -0.44 17.52
N LEU A 199 -0.73 -0.31 16.27
CA LEU A 199 0.30 -1.18 15.68
C LEU A 199 1.73 -0.80 16.10
N ASN A 200 1.94 0.39 16.66
CA ASN A 200 3.26 0.87 17.09
C ASN A 200 3.52 0.65 18.60
N ARG A 201 2.69 -0.10 19.30
CA ARG A 201 2.87 -0.49 20.73
C ARG A 201 3.56 -1.84 20.84
#